data_89deeeb186e7a089885a77ee10524cfd
#
_entry.id   89deeeb186e7a089885a77ee10524cfd
#
_cell.length_a   1.000
_cell.length_b   1.000
_cell.length_c   1.000
_cell.angle_alpha   90.00
_cell.angle_beta   90.00
_cell.angle_gamma   90.00
#
_symmetry.space_group_name_H-M   'P 1'
#
loop_
_entity.id
_entity.type
_entity.pdbx_description
1 polymer ?
#
loop_
_entity_poly.entity_id
_entity_poly.type
_entity_poly.pdbx_seq_one_letter_code
_entity_poly.pdbx_strand_id
1 'polypeptide(L)'
;MRMSTKGRFAIDALIDLTLRQEHGPVSLASICARQQVSLSYLEQMFGRLRRVGIVDSTRGPGGGYTLARSPHRVSVAEIVAAVDDPLTSDEAGLSPELWRQLTDVMLTHMATITLDSLVEPHRVQGAEIPPVRHRRLPGHTPLAANLGARRPSGPVSVFDFGRSLASGG
;
A
#
# COMPACT_ATOMS: atom_id res chain seq x y z
N MET A 1 10.59 -1.69 -21.01
CA MET A 1 10.67 -2.15 -19.61
C MET A 1 10.23 -1.05 -18.68
N ARG A 2 9.28 -1.28 -17.77
CA ARG A 2 8.78 -0.27 -16.82
C ARG A 2 8.64 -0.92 -15.46
N MET A 3 9.18 -0.29 -14.41
CA MET A 3 8.83 -0.66 -13.06
C MET A 3 7.31 -0.50 -12.90
N SER A 4 6.65 -1.51 -12.37
CA SER A 4 5.20 -1.49 -12.24
C SER A 4 4.74 -0.38 -11.28
N THR A 5 3.51 0.03 -11.44
CA THR A 5 2.87 0.97 -10.51
C THR A 5 2.81 0.35 -9.10
N LYS A 6 2.68 -0.99 -8.99
CA LYS A 6 2.66 -1.71 -7.70
C LYS A 6 4.00 -1.57 -6.98
N GLY A 7 5.13 -1.80 -7.67
CA GLY A 7 6.47 -1.64 -7.10
C GLY A 7 6.72 -0.23 -6.55
N ARG A 8 6.33 0.79 -7.31
CA ARG A 8 6.47 2.19 -6.88
C ARG A 8 5.64 2.48 -5.61
N PHE A 9 4.36 2.11 -5.61
CA PHE A 9 3.50 2.29 -4.44
C PHE A 9 4.00 1.54 -3.21
N ALA A 10 4.53 0.33 -3.39
CA ALA A 10 5.09 -0.45 -2.28
C ALA A 10 6.31 0.24 -1.67
N ILE A 11 7.22 0.77 -2.49
CA ILE A 11 8.39 1.52 -2.02
C ILE A 11 7.94 2.75 -1.23
N ASP A 12 7.05 3.58 -1.79
CA ASP A 12 6.56 4.80 -1.15
C ASP A 12 5.84 4.48 0.18
N ALA A 13 5.03 3.40 0.22
CA ALA A 13 4.35 2.95 1.44
C ALA A 13 5.33 2.45 2.50
N LEU A 14 6.42 1.79 2.12
CA LEU A 14 7.44 1.33 3.05
C LEU A 14 8.32 2.47 3.57
N ILE A 15 8.60 3.50 2.77
CA ILE A 15 9.24 4.73 3.23
C ILE A 15 8.37 5.40 4.29
N ASP A 16 7.08 5.60 4.01
CA ASP A 16 6.12 6.20 4.96
C ASP A 16 5.98 5.39 6.25
N LEU A 17 5.91 4.05 6.15
CA LEU A 17 5.91 3.14 7.29
C LEU A 17 7.17 3.32 8.14
N THR A 18 8.35 3.29 7.51
CA THR A 18 9.65 3.36 8.19
C THR A 18 9.82 4.65 8.96
N LEU A 19 9.40 5.76 8.40
CA LEU A 19 9.49 7.08 9.05
C LEU A 19 8.55 7.24 10.26
N ARG A 20 7.48 6.44 10.34
CA ARG A 20 6.44 6.62 11.36
C ARG A 20 6.38 5.52 12.40
N GLN A 21 6.98 4.37 12.16
CA GLN A 21 6.93 3.23 13.08
C GLN A 21 7.68 3.45 14.40
N GLU A 22 8.45 4.52 14.54
CA GLU A 22 9.09 4.91 15.81
C GLU A 22 8.08 5.17 16.93
N HIS A 23 6.84 5.57 16.56
CA HIS A 23 5.74 5.81 17.49
C HIS A 23 4.80 4.59 17.65
N GLY A 24 5.16 3.45 17.08
CA GLY A 24 4.38 2.21 17.11
C GLY A 24 3.88 1.76 15.73
N PRO A 25 3.06 0.69 15.70
CA PRO A 25 2.54 0.15 14.45
C PRO A 25 1.72 1.17 13.65
N VAL A 26 1.93 1.22 12.34
CA VAL A 26 1.26 2.17 11.44
C VAL A 26 0.08 1.51 10.74
N SER A 27 -1.10 2.10 10.83
CA SER A 27 -2.30 1.56 10.18
C SER A 27 -2.27 1.78 8.67
N LEU A 28 -2.75 0.79 7.89
CA LEU A 28 -2.88 0.96 6.43
C LEU A 28 -3.82 2.09 6.05
N ALA A 29 -4.87 2.33 6.85
CA ALA A 29 -5.79 3.44 6.61
C ALA A 29 -5.08 4.80 6.65
N SER A 30 -4.10 4.99 7.55
CA SER A 30 -3.31 6.22 7.61
C SER A 30 -2.37 6.37 6.41
N ILE A 31 -1.77 5.28 5.92
CA ILE A 31 -0.95 5.29 4.70
C ILE A 31 -1.83 5.58 3.47
N CYS A 32 -3.01 4.95 3.36
CA CYS A 32 -4.00 5.23 2.30
C CYS A 32 -4.34 6.71 2.20
N ALA A 33 -4.65 7.33 3.33
CA ALA A 33 -5.03 8.75 3.39
C ALA A 33 -3.92 9.66 2.85
N ARG A 34 -2.65 9.35 3.17
CA ARG A 34 -1.50 10.13 2.71
C ARG A 34 -1.15 9.88 1.24
N GLN A 35 -1.21 8.63 0.79
CA GLN A 35 -0.83 8.24 -0.56
C GLN A 35 -1.98 8.25 -1.57
N GLN A 36 -3.21 8.52 -1.11
CA GLN A 36 -4.42 8.56 -1.94
C GLN A 36 -4.66 7.28 -2.76
N VAL A 37 -4.37 6.12 -2.15
CA VAL A 37 -4.63 4.79 -2.70
C VAL A 37 -5.75 4.09 -1.94
N SER A 38 -6.37 3.07 -2.55
CA SER A 38 -7.42 2.31 -1.88
C SER A 38 -6.85 1.38 -0.79
N LEU A 39 -7.61 1.18 0.28
CA LEU A 39 -7.22 0.30 1.38
C LEU A 39 -7.02 -1.14 0.90
N SER A 40 -7.95 -1.66 0.10
CA SER A 40 -7.86 -3.03 -0.43
C SER A 40 -6.60 -3.25 -1.29
N TYR A 41 -6.15 -2.22 -2.01
CA TYR A 41 -4.93 -2.28 -2.78
C TYR A 41 -3.68 -2.38 -1.88
N LEU A 42 -3.62 -1.55 -0.81
CA LEU A 42 -2.53 -1.64 0.17
C LEU A 42 -2.57 -2.95 0.95
N GLU A 43 -3.75 -3.45 1.32
CA GLU A 43 -3.89 -4.75 2.02
C GLU A 43 -3.30 -5.89 1.20
N GLN A 44 -3.57 -5.94 -0.11
CA GLN A 44 -2.98 -6.94 -1.00
C GLN A 44 -1.45 -6.85 -1.06
N MET A 45 -0.90 -5.63 -1.21
CA MET A 45 0.54 -5.42 -1.25
C MET A 45 1.20 -5.78 0.08
N PHE A 46 0.66 -5.29 1.20
CA PHE A 46 1.20 -5.59 2.53
C PHE A 46 1.03 -7.06 2.91
N GLY A 47 -0.01 -7.73 2.42
CA GLY A 47 -0.15 -9.18 2.51
C GLY A 47 0.99 -9.95 1.80
N ARG A 48 1.45 -9.47 0.65
CA ARG A 48 2.60 -10.03 -0.08
C ARG A 48 3.92 -9.73 0.67
N LEU A 49 4.14 -8.46 1.06
CA LEU A 49 5.32 -8.03 1.81
C LEU A 49 5.48 -8.80 3.13
N ARG A 50 4.38 -9.09 3.83
CA ARG A 50 4.39 -9.88 5.05
C ARG A 50 4.78 -11.34 4.79
N ARG A 51 4.31 -11.95 3.71
CA ARG A 51 4.68 -13.33 3.34
C ARG A 51 6.16 -13.51 3.12
N VAL A 52 6.85 -12.49 2.62
CA VAL A 52 8.32 -12.53 2.40
C VAL A 52 9.11 -11.95 3.59
N GLY A 53 8.44 -11.62 4.71
CA GLY A 53 9.09 -11.15 5.92
C GLY A 53 9.73 -9.75 5.80
N ILE A 54 9.16 -8.86 4.99
CA ILE A 54 9.56 -7.45 4.93
C ILE A 54 8.81 -6.65 5.99
N VAL A 55 7.53 -6.96 6.23
CA VAL A 55 6.70 -6.33 7.26
C VAL A 55 6.04 -7.35 8.17
N ASP A 56 5.75 -6.95 9.40
CA ASP A 56 4.92 -7.65 10.37
C ASP A 56 3.64 -6.89 10.66
N SER A 57 2.63 -7.59 11.18
CA SER A 57 1.35 -6.98 11.55
C SER A 57 0.98 -7.26 12.99
N THR A 58 0.59 -6.22 13.74
CA THR A 58 0.06 -6.30 15.09
C THR A 58 -1.44 -6.10 15.07
N ARG A 59 -2.19 -7.00 15.71
CA ARG A 59 -3.66 -6.94 15.82
C ARG A 59 -4.09 -6.15 17.06
N GLY A 60 -5.30 -5.58 17.02
CA GLY A 60 -5.97 -4.94 18.15
C GLY A 60 -6.03 -3.43 18.07
N PRO A 61 -6.57 -2.76 19.11
CA PRO A 61 -6.56 -1.30 19.21
C PRO A 61 -5.13 -0.76 19.17
N GLY A 62 -4.85 0.18 18.28
CA GLY A 62 -3.47 0.66 18.04
C GLY A 62 -2.61 -0.28 17.21
N GLY A 63 -3.17 -1.34 16.64
CA GLY A 63 -2.47 -2.25 15.74
C GLY A 63 -2.20 -1.63 14.36
N GLY A 64 -1.39 -2.32 13.59
CA GLY A 64 -0.95 -1.88 12.27
C GLY A 64 0.21 -2.71 11.77
N TYR A 65 1.08 -2.10 10.97
CA TYR A 65 2.24 -2.73 10.40
C TYR A 65 3.53 -2.06 10.88
N THR A 66 4.59 -2.85 11.00
CA THR A 66 5.97 -2.43 11.24
C THR A 66 6.90 -3.17 10.29
N LEU A 67 8.13 -2.72 10.13
CA LEU A 67 9.13 -3.53 9.45
C LEU A 67 9.47 -4.76 10.29
N ALA A 68 9.60 -5.92 9.63
CA ALA A 68 10.01 -7.18 10.26
C ALA A 68 11.53 -7.25 10.47
N ARG A 69 12.30 -6.42 9.75
CA ARG A 69 13.77 -6.36 9.81
C ARG A 69 14.26 -4.95 9.55
N SER A 70 15.54 -4.68 9.89
CA SER A 70 16.16 -3.37 9.69
C SER A 70 16.04 -2.89 8.25
N PRO A 71 15.73 -1.59 8.00
CA PRO A 71 15.62 -1.02 6.66
C PRO A 71 16.92 -1.13 5.84
N HIS A 72 18.09 -1.21 6.48
CA HIS A 72 19.37 -1.52 5.79
C HIS A 72 19.40 -2.90 5.15
N ARG A 73 18.55 -3.84 5.60
CA ARG A 73 18.50 -5.23 5.14
C ARG A 73 17.33 -5.49 4.18
N VAL A 74 16.69 -4.45 3.71
CA VAL A 74 15.57 -4.51 2.75
C VAL A 74 15.99 -3.77 1.50
N SER A 75 16.18 -4.49 0.39
CA SER A 75 16.55 -3.89 -0.90
C SER A 75 15.31 -3.53 -1.73
N VAL A 76 15.47 -2.57 -2.64
CA VAL A 76 14.43 -2.22 -3.62
C VAL A 76 14.08 -3.42 -4.49
N ALA A 77 15.06 -4.26 -4.86
CA ALA A 77 14.81 -5.47 -5.63
C ALA A 77 13.87 -6.44 -4.91
N GLU A 78 14.06 -6.67 -3.59
CA GLU A 78 13.17 -7.54 -2.79
C GLU A 78 11.76 -6.97 -2.69
N ILE A 79 11.62 -5.66 -2.51
CA ILE A 79 10.30 -5.00 -2.43
C ILE A 79 9.54 -5.20 -3.74
N VAL A 80 10.18 -4.91 -4.87
CA VAL A 80 9.58 -5.04 -6.19
C VAL A 80 9.23 -6.50 -6.49
N ALA A 81 10.15 -7.44 -6.25
CA ALA A 81 9.90 -8.86 -6.44
C ALA A 81 8.76 -9.41 -5.57
N ALA A 82 8.52 -8.85 -4.39
CA ALA A 82 7.44 -9.28 -3.52
C ALA A 82 6.04 -8.89 -4.03
N VAL A 83 5.91 -7.74 -4.70
CA VAL A 83 4.60 -7.17 -5.07
C VAL A 83 4.29 -7.29 -6.55
N ASP A 84 5.30 -7.33 -7.40
CA ASP A 84 5.14 -7.50 -8.83
C ASP A 84 5.06 -8.98 -9.21
N ASP A 85 4.42 -9.23 -10.33
CA ASP A 85 4.58 -10.50 -11.01
C ASP A 85 6.02 -10.56 -11.55
N PRO A 86 6.62 -11.76 -11.71
CA PRO A 86 7.99 -11.88 -12.19
C PRO A 86 8.22 -10.97 -13.41
N LEU A 87 9.31 -10.20 -13.35
CA LEU A 87 9.73 -9.37 -14.49
C LEU A 87 10.06 -10.34 -15.63
N THR A 88 9.03 -10.77 -16.37
CA THR A 88 9.22 -11.52 -17.59
C THR A 88 9.84 -10.57 -18.59
N SER A 89 11.07 -10.86 -19.00
CA SER A 89 11.57 -10.34 -20.26
C SER A 89 10.58 -10.78 -21.33
N ASP A 90 10.06 -9.82 -22.11
CA ASP A 90 9.25 -10.14 -23.30
C ASP A 90 10.13 -10.95 -24.25
N GLU A 91 10.11 -12.29 -24.10
CA GLU A 91 10.89 -13.21 -24.94
C GLU A 91 10.36 -13.27 -26.37
N ALA A 92 9.22 -12.64 -26.64
CA ALA A 92 8.52 -12.64 -27.92
C ALA A 92 9.03 -11.61 -28.94
N GLY A 93 10.11 -10.88 -28.66
CA GLY A 93 10.64 -9.83 -29.54
C GLY A 93 11.82 -10.26 -30.42
N LEU A 94 12.25 -9.37 -31.32
CA LEU A 94 13.44 -9.56 -32.18
C LEU A 94 14.78 -9.55 -31.44
N SER A 95 14.78 -9.17 -30.15
CA SER A 95 15.99 -9.02 -29.34
C SER A 95 15.80 -9.50 -27.89
N PRO A 96 15.41 -10.76 -27.66
CA PRO A 96 15.13 -11.28 -26.31
C PRO A 96 16.37 -11.20 -25.40
N GLU A 97 17.54 -11.46 -25.94
CA GLU A 97 18.79 -11.39 -25.18
C GLU A 97 19.11 -9.98 -24.66
N LEU A 98 18.85 -8.93 -25.44
CA LEU A 98 18.99 -7.55 -25.01
C LEU A 98 18.07 -7.25 -23.81
N TRP A 99 16.82 -7.67 -23.89
CA TRP A 99 15.84 -7.42 -22.83
C TRP A 99 16.17 -8.17 -21.54
N ARG A 100 16.68 -9.39 -21.66
CA ARG A 100 17.18 -10.18 -20.52
C ARG A 100 18.35 -9.45 -19.83
N GLN A 101 19.36 -9.02 -20.59
CA GLN A 101 20.51 -8.29 -20.04
C GLN A 101 20.10 -6.99 -19.35
N LEU A 102 19.19 -6.20 -19.95
CA LEU A 102 18.67 -4.97 -19.32
C LEU A 102 17.92 -5.27 -18.02
N THR A 103 17.16 -6.37 -17.97
CA THR A 103 16.47 -6.80 -16.75
C THR A 103 17.47 -7.15 -15.65
N ASP A 104 18.52 -7.92 -15.98
CA ASP A 104 19.55 -8.33 -15.04
C ASP A 104 20.32 -7.14 -14.48
N VAL A 105 20.69 -6.18 -15.33
CA VAL A 105 21.35 -4.94 -14.90
C VAL A 105 20.45 -4.13 -13.96
N MET A 106 19.15 -4.01 -14.29
CA MET A 106 18.20 -3.28 -13.46
C MET A 106 18.00 -3.96 -12.10
N LEU A 107 17.81 -5.28 -12.06
CA LEU A 107 17.65 -6.03 -10.82
C LEU A 107 18.90 -5.95 -9.95
N THR A 108 20.10 -6.07 -10.56
CA THR A 108 21.37 -5.93 -9.86
C THR A 108 21.48 -4.54 -9.24
N HIS A 109 21.17 -3.49 -9.97
CA HIS A 109 21.20 -2.13 -9.44
C HIS A 109 20.17 -1.93 -8.32
N MET A 110 18.92 -2.39 -8.48
CA MET A 110 17.90 -2.32 -7.43
C MET A 110 18.31 -3.08 -6.15
N ALA A 111 19.12 -4.13 -6.26
CA ALA A 111 19.62 -4.88 -5.11
C ALA A 111 20.64 -4.08 -4.27
N THR A 112 21.34 -3.11 -4.86
CA THR A 112 22.28 -2.23 -4.15
C THR A 112 21.59 -1.09 -3.40
N ILE A 113 20.34 -0.75 -3.75
CA ILE A 113 19.57 0.33 -3.12
C ILE A 113 18.79 -0.27 -1.94
N THR A 114 19.03 0.23 -0.73
CA THR A 114 18.32 -0.20 0.47
C THR A 114 17.17 0.74 0.82
N LEU A 115 16.17 0.23 1.56
CA LEU A 115 15.08 1.07 2.06
C LEU A 115 15.61 2.20 2.94
N ASP A 116 16.67 1.96 3.72
CA ASP A 116 17.29 2.97 4.57
C ASP A 116 17.85 4.14 3.76
N SER A 117 18.56 3.86 2.66
CA SER A 117 19.09 4.91 1.77
C SER A 117 18.00 5.78 1.15
N LEU A 118 16.78 5.25 1.00
CA LEU A 118 15.62 6.01 0.52
C LEU A 118 14.95 6.82 1.63
N VAL A 119 15.03 6.38 2.88
CA VAL A 119 14.44 7.03 4.06
C VAL A 119 15.32 8.18 4.55
N GLU A 120 16.62 8.05 4.48
CA GLU A 120 17.59 9.01 5.04
C GLU A 120 17.38 10.46 4.57
N PRO A 121 17.16 10.77 3.27
CA PRO A 121 16.88 12.13 2.83
C PRO A 121 15.64 12.74 3.50
N HIS A 122 14.64 11.92 3.80
CA HIS A 122 13.40 12.38 4.45
C HIS A 122 13.59 12.64 5.95
N ARG A 123 14.48 11.90 6.63
CA ARG A 123 14.85 12.14 8.03
C ARG A 123 15.57 13.48 8.20
N VAL A 124 16.53 13.77 7.32
CA VAL A 124 17.32 15.01 7.36
C VAL A 124 16.46 16.25 7.14
N GLN A 125 15.42 16.15 6.31
CA GLN A 125 14.55 17.30 5.99
C GLN A 125 13.50 17.59 7.07
N GLY A 126 13.44 16.82 8.17
CA GLY A 126 12.43 16.99 9.23
C GLY A 126 11.00 16.79 8.70
N ALA A 127 10.81 15.86 7.81
CA ALA A 127 9.76 15.87 6.84
C ALA A 127 8.38 15.61 7.43
N GLU A 128 7.51 16.60 7.40
CA GLU A 128 6.16 16.33 6.90
C GLU A 128 6.31 15.73 5.51
N ILE A 129 6.11 14.41 5.38
CA ILE A 129 6.11 13.76 4.07
C ILE A 129 4.92 14.33 3.32
N PRO A 130 5.14 15.14 2.24
CA PRO A 130 4.02 15.64 1.46
C PRO A 130 3.24 14.46 0.89
N PRO A 131 1.90 14.55 0.78
CA PRO A 131 1.13 13.49 0.16
C PRO A 131 1.67 13.22 -1.25
N VAL A 132 2.10 11.99 -1.49
CA VAL A 132 2.61 11.59 -2.82
C VAL A 132 1.44 11.66 -3.79
N ARG A 133 1.48 12.64 -4.70
CA ARG A 133 0.46 12.78 -5.75
C ARG A 133 0.73 11.75 -6.84
N HIS A 134 0.29 10.53 -6.63
CA HIS A 134 0.26 9.56 -7.71
C HIS A 134 -0.81 9.94 -8.72
N ARG A 135 -0.47 9.90 -10.01
CA ARG A 135 -1.46 10.05 -11.08
C ARG A 135 -2.56 9.01 -10.86
N ARG A 136 -3.80 9.46 -10.64
CA ARG A 136 -4.96 8.59 -10.41
C ARG A 136 -4.99 7.50 -11.47
N LEU A 137 -4.97 6.26 -11.02
CA LEU A 137 -5.30 5.13 -11.90
C LEU A 137 -6.81 5.18 -12.19
N PRO A 138 -7.25 5.01 -13.44
CA PRO A 138 -8.68 4.91 -13.76
C PRO A 138 -9.30 3.76 -12.95
N GLY A 139 -10.33 4.03 -12.15
CA GLY A 139 -11.09 3.03 -11.41
C GLY A 139 -10.90 2.99 -9.89
N HIS A 140 -10.04 3.81 -9.28
CA HIS A 140 -9.91 3.88 -7.84
C HIS A 140 -10.62 5.12 -7.27
N THR A 141 -11.80 4.93 -6.69
CA THR A 141 -12.50 5.96 -5.93
C THR A 141 -11.89 6.03 -4.52
N PRO A 142 -11.44 7.20 -4.04
CA PRO A 142 -10.95 7.31 -2.66
C PRO A 142 -12.07 7.07 -1.66
N LEU A 143 -11.82 6.29 -0.62
CA LEU A 143 -12.79 5.97 0.44
C LEU A 143 -13.22 7.20 1.28
N ALA A 144 -12.56 8.36 1.10
CA ALA A 144 -12.79 9.57 1.90
C ALA A 144 -14.07 10.36 1.54
N ALA A 145 -14.82 9.97 0.52
CA ALA A 145 -15.95 10.77 0.05
C ALA A 145 -17.30 10.47 0.76
N ASN A 146 -17.36 9.55 1.74
CA ASN A 146 -18.63 9.10 2.31
C ASN A 146 -18.80 9.28 3.83
N LEU A 147 -18.00 10.11 4.50
CA LEU A 147 -18.25 10.47 5.91
C LEU A 147 -19.28 11.60 6.11
N GLY A 148 -19.93 12.04 5.02
CA GLY A 148 -20.96 13.08 5.02
C GLY A 148 -22.35 12.64 4.57
N ALA A 149 -22.60 11.35 4.39
CA ALA A 149 -23.93 10.89 3.95
C ALA A 149 -24.89 10.81 5.15
N ARG A 150 -25.80 11.79 5.19
CA ARG A 150 -27.10 11.83 5.85
C ARG A 150 -27.50 10.53 6.58
N ARG A 151 -27.70 10.66 7.90
CA ARG A 151 -28.52 9.69 8.66
C ARG A 151 -29.88 9.59 7.99
N PRO A 152 -30.35 8.39 7.60
CA PRO A 152 -31.73 8.24 7.20
C PRO A 152 -32.61 8.50 8.41
N SER A 153 -33.46 9.52 8.32
CA SER A 153 -34.53 9.78 9.27
C SER A 153 -35.68 8.80 8.98
N GLY A 154 -35.61 7.61 9.59
CA GLY A 154 -36.66 6.61 9.51
C GLY A 154 -36.48 5.55 10.59
N PRO A 155 -37.53 4.93 11.11
CA PRO A 155 -37.43 3.95 12.19
C PRO A 155 -36.68 2.71 11.74
N VAL A 156 -35.58 2.39 12.42
CA VAL A 156 -34.67 1.28 12.14
C VAL A 156 -34.99 0.08 13.03
N SER A 157 -36.26 -0.28 13.21
CA SER A 157 -36.61 -1.47 13.97
C SER A 157 -37.56 -2.35 13.17
N VAL A 158 -37.13 -3.60 12.98
CA VAL A 158 -37.92 -4.67 12.35
C VAL A 158 -39.21 -4.99 13.16
N PHE A 159 -39.33 -4.46 14.40
CA PHE A 159 -40.49 -4.66 15.29
C PHE A 159 -41.60 -3.62 15.07
N ASP A 160 -41.43 -2.58 14.27
CA ASP A 160 -42.48 -1.59 14.00
C ASP A 160 -43.42 -1.97 12.86
N PHE A 161 -43.11 -3.03 12.10
CA PHE A 161 -43.97 -3.52 11.02
C PHE A 161 -45.22 -4.28 11.51
N GLY A 162 -45.21 -4.74 12.76
CA GLY A 162 -46.34 -5.52 13.34
C GLY A 162 -47.51 -4.70 13.92
N ARG A 163 -47.35 -3.39 14.07
CA ARG A 163 -48.37 -2.54 14.72
C ARG A 163 -49.35 -1.84 13.77
N SER A 164 -49.06 -1.83 12.49
CA SER A 164 -49.89 -1.13 11.49
C SER A 164 -51.04 -1.96 10.91
N LEU A 165 -51.16 -3.26 11.27
CA LEU A 165 -52.22 -4.14 10.75
C LEU A 165 -53.36 -4.45 11.74
N ALA A 166 -53.38 -3.81 12.95
CA ALA A 166 -54.40 -4.03 13.97
C ALA A 166 -55.38 -2.87 14.20
N SER A 167 -55.47 -1.90 13.30
CA SER A 167 -56.43 -0.79 13.39
C SER A 167 -57.10 -0.54 12.05
N GLY A 168 -58.01 -1.44 11.68
CA GLY A 168 -58.83 -1.31 10.50
C GLY A 168 -59.93 -2.38 10.54
N GLY A 169 -60.90 -2.19 11.43
CA GLY A 169 -62.11 -2.94 11.48
C GLY A 169 -63.21 -2.07 12.10
#